data_764c202c41af6c76661d4b2d2a498a3c
#
_entry.id   764c202c41af6c76661d4b2d2a498a3c
#
_cell.length_a   1.000
_cell.length_b   1.000
_cell.length_c   1.000
_cell.angle_alpha   90.00
_cell.angle_beta   90.00
_cell.angle_gamma   90.00
#
_symmetry.space_group_name_H-M   'P 1'
#
loop_
_entity.id
_entity.type
_entity.pdbx_description
1 polymer ?
#
loop_
_entity_poly.entity_id
_entity_poly.type
_entity_poly.pdbx_seq_one_letter_code
_entity_poly.pdbx_strand_id
1 'polypeptide(L)'
;MKIKRIAIVVASLGLMASSTLPALAMGSGNPYEDAQVGLNYVVYQPSYTAGLTLKNFGMHKCGVGDLALNVNYVSGKKNFLLTESSVKNICPMNMMLIRGATRTVVTKPGAGNLPATQVVVISVGIPRAQLNLLFSHLVPRYTAPGSKVVSPILVDPTIVKDATVALTNVVVFTVPDPDKWSATVTDPTVVSFTPGGNQGTYTTNPGLKPLKKGSTTVTLNHDGTLITFSVTVY
;
A
#
# COMPACT_ATOMS: atom_id res chain seq x y z
N MET A 1 55.03 10.31 18.23
CA MET A 1 54.31 9.77 17.05
C MET A 1 52.84 10.20 17.14
N LYS A 2 52.42 11.26 16.40
CA LYS A 2 51.09 11.87 16.49
C LYS A 2 50.18 11.14 15.50
N ILE A 3 49.19 10.39 16.01
CA ILE A 3 48.16 9.73 15.19
C ILE A 3 47.16 10.80 14.76
N LYS A 4 47.15 11.15 13.48
CA LYS A 4 46.12 11.99 12.86
C LYS A 4 44.81 11.23 12.81
N ARG A 5 43.80 11.74 13.51
CA ARG A 5 42.41 11.25 13.40
C ARG A 5 41.88 11.68 12.02
N ILE A 6 41.64 10.71 11.18
CA ILE A 6 40.95 10.93 9.89
C ILE A 6 39.45 10.95 10.22
N ALA A 7 38.83 12.11 10.06
CA ALA A 7 37.40 12.28 10.11
C ALA A 7 36.83 11.68 8.81
N ILE A 8 36.11 10.56 8.91
CA ILE A 8 35.38 9.99 7.78
C ILE A 8 34.07 10.77 7.68
N VAL A 9 34.01 11.65 6.69
CA VAL A 9 32.77 12.29 6.25
C VAL A 9 31.90 11.20 5.63
N VAL A 10 30.81 10.85 6.31
CA VAL A 10 29.76 9.99 5.73
C VAL A 10 29.00 10.85 4.73
N ALA A 11 29.42 10.77 3.46
CA ALA A 11 28.65 11.30 2.35
C ALA A 11 27.33 10.51 2.27
N SER A 12 26.24 11.15 2.65
CA SER A 12 24.90 10.68 2.37
C SER A 12 24.69 10.68 0.85
N LEU A 13 24.79 9.51 0.22
CA LEU A 13 24.38 9.34 -1.18
C LEU A 13 22.87 9.52 -1.28
N GLY A 14 22.45 10.76 -1.43
CA GLY A 14 21.14 11.14 -1.94
C GLY A 14 21.21 11.19 -3.47
N LEU A 15 21.15 10.06 -4.15
CA LEU A 15 20.76 9.98 -5.55
C LEU A 15 19.58 9.03 -5.67
N MET A 16 18.42 9.54 -5.25
CA MET A 16 17.14 9.04 -5.74
C MET A 16 16.75 9.98 -6.87
N ALA A 17 17.03 9.61 -8.11
CA ALA A 17 16.34 10.18 -9.25
C ALA A 17 14.85 9.96 -9.02
N SER A 18 14.13 11.03 -8.71
CA SER A 18 12.68 11.04 -8.61
C SER A 18 12.10 10.83 -10.00
N SER A 19 11.98 9.56 -10.42
CA SER A 19 11.01 9.23 -11.45
C SER A 19 9.65 9.47 -10.80
N THR A 20 8.98 10.54 -11.19
CA THR A 20 7.57 10.78 -10.88
C THR A 20 6.77 9.65 -11.53
N LEU A 21 6.58 8.57 -10.78
CA LEU A 21 5.55 7.59 -11.11
C LEU A 21 4.21 8.33 -11.02
N PRO A 22 3.27 8.07 -11.94
CA PRO A 22 1.93 8.65 -11.85
C PRO A 22 1.38 8.37 -10.46
N ALA A 23 0.76 9.37 -9.85
CA ALA A 23 0.10 9.24 -8.56
C ALA A 23 -0.78 7.99 -8.60
N LEU A 24 -0.38 6.95 -7.87
CA LEU A 24 -1.20 5.78 -7.67
C LEU A 24 -2.50 6.27 -7.04
N ALA A 25 -3.60 5.98 -7.70
CA ALA A 25 -4.95 6.23 -7.19
C ALA A 25 -5.03 5.83 -5.73
N MET A 26 -5.73 6.63 -4.93
CA MET A 26 -5.87 6.53 -3.46
C MET A 26 -5.77 5.08 -2.98
N GLY A 27 -4.65 4.76 -2.35
CA GLY A 27 -4.29 3.41 -1.97
C GLY A 27 -5.14 2.90 -0.81
N SER A 28 -5.01 1.62 -0.51
CA SER A 28 -5.64 0.95 0.64
C SER A 28 -5.24 1.56 2.00
N GLY A 29 -4.34 2.56 1.99
CA GLY A 29 -3.65 3.08 3.18
C GLY A 29 -2.46 2.21 3.61
N ASN A 30 -2.28 1.06 2.94
CA ASN A 30 -1.14 0.18 3.14
C ASN A 30 -0.25 0.17 1.88
N PRO A 31 0.96 0.75 1.92
CA PRO A 31 1.82 0.86 0.75
C PRO A 31 2.21 -0.50 0.13
N TYR A 32 2.21 -1.58 0.90
CA TYR A 32 2.49 -2.92 0.40
C TYR A 32 1.35 -3.49 -0.43
N GLU A 33 0.10 -3.23 -0.03
CA GLU A 33 -1.09 -3.62 -0.80
C GLU A 33 -1.16 -2.84 -2.10
N ASP A 34 -0.84 -1.55 -2.05
CA ASP A 34 -0.79 -0.69 -3.23
C ASP A 34 0.31 -1.14 -4.21
N ALA A 35 1.48 -1.52 -3.69
CA ALA A 35 2.57 -2.05 -4.51
C ALA A 35 2.21 -3.38 -5.17
N GLN A 36 1.41 -4.24 -4.53
CA GLN A 36 0.98 -5.51 -5.10
C GLN A 36 0.24 -5.35 -6.43
N VAL A 37 -0.48 -4.25 -6.61
CA VAL A 37 -1.22 -3.97 -7.86
C VAL A 37 -0.28 -3.80 -9.06
N GLY A 38 0.91 -3.25 -8.84
CA GLY A 38 1.90 -2.96 -9.89
C GLY A 38 2.98 -4.02 -10.08
N LEU A 39 3.00 -5.07 -9.24
CA LEU A 39 4.07 -6.06 -9.22
C LEU A 39 3.58 -7.44 -9.70
N ASN A 40 4.42 -8.13 -10.46
CA ASN A 40 4.15 -9.43 -11.07
C ASN A 40 4.61 -10.63 -10.21
N TYR A 41 4.78 -10.44 -8.92
CA TYR A 41 5.09 -11.44 -7.91
C TYR A 41 4.35 -11.12 -6.61
N VAL A 42 4.30 -12.06 -5.66
CA VAL A 42 3.63 -11.84 -4.36
C VAL A 42 4.44 -10.89 -3.48
N VAL A 43 3.86 -9.78 -3.09
CA VAL A 43 4.45 -8.83 -2.14
C VAL A 43 4.30 -9.35 -0.71
N TYR A 44 5.37 -9.26 0.07
CA TYR A 44 5.42 -9.70 1.46
C TYR A 44 5.69 -8.52 2.41
N GLN A 45 4.75 -8.23 3.29
CA GLN A 45 4.91 -7.20 4.32
C GLN A 45 5.40 -7.81 5.62
N PRO A 46 6.45 -7.25 6.27
CA PRO A 46 6.81 -7.66 7.61
C PRO A 46 5.76 -7.19 8.61
N SER A 47 5.14 -8.12 9.36
CA SER A 47 4.29 -7.81 10.51
C SER A 47 5.12 -7.62 11.80
N TYR A 48 6.39 -7.99 11.77
CA TYR A 48 7.37 -7.72 12.80
C TYR A 48 8.56 -6.95 12.20
N THR A 49 8.86 -5.78 12.72
CA THR A 49 9.90 -4.87 12.20
C THR A 49 11.06 -4.65 13.16
N ALA A 50 11.19 -5.48 14.21
CA ALA A 50 12.21 -5.33 15.27
C ALA A 50 12.19 -3.93 15.96
N GLY A 51 11.02 -3.29 16.04
CA GLY A 51 10.85 -1.94 16.59
C GLY A 51 11.36 -0.81 15.69
N LEU A 52 11.61 -1.09 14.41
CA LEU A 52 11.99 -0.07 13.43
C LEU A 52 10.74 0.47 12.72
N THR A 53 10.81 1.74 12.33
CA THR A 53 9.76 2.44 11.59
C THR A 53 10.08 2.53 10.11
N LEU A 54 9.04 2.48 9.28
CA LEU A 54 9.13 2.68 7.85
C LEU A 54 9.64 4.10 7.55
N LYS A 55 10.73 4.20 6.79
CA LYS A 55 11.30 5.48 6.37
C LYS A 55 11.09 5.77 4.90
N ASN A 56 11.38 4.81 4.04
CA ASN A 56 11.25 4.95 2.60
C ASN A 56 10.59 3.70 2.02
N PHE A 57 9.76 3.92 1.01
CA PHE A 57 9.08 2.89 0.26
C PHE A 57 9.10 3.26 -1.23
N GLY A 58 9.43 2.33 -2.10
CA GLY A 58 9.45 2.62 -3.53
C GLY A 58 9.71 1.38 -4.40
N MET A 59 9.34 1.50 -5.66
CA MET A 59 9.62 0.50 -6.67
C MET A 59 10.71 1.03 -7.62
N HIS A 60 11.56 0.15 -8.11
CA HIS A 60 12.58 0.49 -9.10
C HIS A 60 12.65 -0.58 -10.20
N LYS A 61 13.09 -0.17 -11.37
CA LYS A 61 13.28 -1.10 -12.50
C LYS A 61 14.41 -2.10 -12.21
N CYS A 62 14.13 -3.35 -12.49
CA CYS A 62 15.04 -4.46 -12.31
C CYS A 62 15.13 -5.23 -13.62
N GLY A 63 16.11 -4.92 -14.44
CA GLY A 63 16.22 -5.49 -15.79
C GLY A 63 15.19 -4.94 -16.78
N VAL A 64 14.89 -5.71 -17.82
CA VAL A 64 13.93 -5.33 -18.87
C VAL A 64 12.52 -5.73 -18.42
N GLY A 65 11.73 -4.72 -18.04
CA GLY A 65 10.29 -4.90 -17.80
C GLY A 65 9.87 -5.30 -16.40
N ASP A 66 10.80 -5.63 -15.50
CA ASP A 66 10.44 -6.00 -14.12
C ASP A 66 10.70 -4.88 -13.12
N LEU A 67 9.88 -4.87 -12.08
CA LEU A 67 10.00 -3.96 -10.95
C LEU A 67 10.39 -4.75 -9.70
N ALA A 68 11.26 -4.17 -8.89
CA ALA A 68 11.54 -4.63 -7.54
C ALA A 68 11.04 -3.62 -6.53
N LEU A 69 10.58 -4.12 -5.39
CA LEU A 69 10.16 -3.30 -4.26
C LEU A 69 11.35 -3.09 -3.31
N ASN A 70 11.60 -1.84 -2.92
CA ASN A 70 12.58 -1.47 -1.91
C ASN A 70 11.92 -0.77 -0.74
N VAL A 71 12.15 -1.27 0.46
CA VAL A 71 11.57 -0.73 1.69
C VAL A 71 12.63 -0.58 2.74
N ASN A 72 12.77 0.62 3.29
CA ASN A 72 13.78 0.93 4.31
C ASN A 72 13.11 1.22 5.66
N TYR A 73 13.56 0.49 6.68
CA TYR A 73 13.14 0.65 8.08
C TYR A 73 14.32 1.12 8.92
N VAL A 74 14.07 2.07 9.83
CA VAL A 74 15.13 2.69 10.65
C VAL A 74 14.68 2.90 12.09
N SER A 75 15.67 2.84 13.02
CA SER A 75 15.52 3.28 14.41
C SER A 75 16.90 3.61 14.98
N GLY A 76 17.22 4.88 15.13
CA GLY A 76 18.54 5.33 15.56
C GLY A 76 19.65 4.84 14.63
N LYS A 77 20.58 4.01 15.16
CA LYS A 77 21.69 3.41 14.39
C LYS A 77 21.33 2.08 13.73
N LYS A 78 20.14 1.55 14.00
CA LYS A 78 19.66 0.29 13.42
C LYS A 78 18.88 0.59 12.14
N ASN A 79 19.10 -0.22 11.12
CA ASN A 79 18.31 -0.17 9.90
C ASN A 79 18.26 -1.54 9.23
N PHE A 80 17.23 -1.74 8.41
CA PHE A 80 17.26 -2.76 7.37
C PHE A 80 16.62 -2.25 6.09
N LEU A 81 17.20 -2.64 4.97
CA LEU A 81 16.66 -2.51 3.64
C LEU A 81 16.10 -3.87 3.23
N LEU A 82 14.80 -3.92 2.97
CA LEU A 82 14.12 -5.07 2.41
C LEU A 82 13.94 -4.82 0.93
N THR A 83 14.40 -5.78 0.11
CA THR A 83 14.18 -5.75 -1.35
C THR A 83 13.44 -7.02 -1.74
N GLU A 84 12.38 -6.86 -2.51
CA GLU A 84 11.61 -7.96 -3.08
C GLU A 84 11.68 -7.95 -4.60
N SER A 85 11.82 -9.12 -5.18
CA SER A 85 11.81 -9.32 -6.63
C SER A 85 11.25 -10.69 -6.99
N SER A 86 10.79 -10.85 -8.23
CA SER A 86 10.43 -12.17 -8.74
C SER A 86 11.64 -13.12 -8.73
N VAL A 87 11.43 -14.37 -8.35
CA VAL A 87 12.47 -15.40 -8.50
C VAL A 87 12.86 -15.66 -9.98
N LYS A 88 11.98 -15.29 -10.92
CA LYS A 88 12.26 -15.40 -12.36
C LYS A 88 13.21 -14.31 -12.85
N ASN A 89 13.21 -13.14 -12.19
CA ASN A 89 14.04 -11.99 -12.51
C ASN A 89 14.59 -11.37 -11.23
N ILE A 90 15.61 -12.02 -10.67
CA ILE A 90 16.27 -11.57 -9.45
C ILE A 90 16.97 -10.25 -9.73
N CYS A 91 16.60 -9.23 -8.96
CA CYS A 91 17.23 -7.92 -9.05
C CYS A 91 18.67 -7.99 -8.56
N PRO A 92 19.67 -7.76 -9.43
CA PRO A 92 21.03 -7.66 -8.95
C PRO A 92 21.15 -6.41 -8.07
N MET A 93 21.27 -6.61 -6.77
CA MET A 93 21.63 -5.52 -5.89
C MET A 93 23.13 -5.26 -6.03
N ASN A 94 23.48 -4.14 -6.65
CA ASN A 94 24.83 -3.60 -6.57
C ASN A 94 25.09 -3.20 -5.11
N MET A 95 25.55 -4.17 -4.33
CA MET A 95 25.86 -3.98 -2.93
C MET A 95 27.19 -3.26 -2.81
N MET A 96 27.16 -1.96 -2.50
CA MET A 96 28.24 -1.41 -1.69
C MET A 96 28.20 -2.17 -0.35
N LEU A 97 29.23 -2.97 -0.08
CA LEU A 97 29.38 -3.67 1.19
C LEU A 97 29.47 -2.62 2.32
N ILE A 98 28.38 -2.33 2.95
CA ILE A 98 28.37 -1.49 4.17
C ILE A 98 29.04 -2.33 5.25
N ARG A 99 30.15 -1.84 5.77
CA ARG A 99 30.90 -2.52 6.83
C ARG A 99 29.98 -2.81 8.02
N GLY A 100 29.91 -4.09 8.42
CA GLY A 100 29.05 -4.54 9.51
C GLY A 100 27.60 -4.81 9.11
N ALA A 101 27.25 -4.76 7.84
CA ALA A 101 25.92 -5.18 7.38
C ALA A 101 25.84 -6.70 7.27
N THR A 102 24.69 -7.24 7.60
CA THR A 102 24.31 -8.63 7.38
C THR A 102 23.35 -8.71 6.21
N ARG A 103 23.66 -9.57 5.22
CA ARG A 103 22.74 -9.89 4.13
C ARG A 103 22.10 -11.24 4.37
N THR A 104 20.78 -11.28 4.29
CA THR A 104 20.01 -12.53 4.35
C THR A 104 19.06 -12.59 3.17
N VAL A 105 18.91 -13.77 2.58
CA VAL A 105 18.04 -14.02 1.43
C VAL A 105 17.12 -15.16 1.77
N VAL A 106 15.82 -14.97 1.51
CA VAL A 106 14.81 -16.03 1.62
C VAL A 106 13.94 -16.03 0.37
N THR A 107 13.44 -17.20 0.02
CA THR A 107 12.41 -17.35 -1.01
C THR A 107 11.08 -17.60 -0.32
N LYS A 108 10.07 -16.81 -0.69
CA LYS A 108 8.70 -16.94 -0.24
C LYS A 108 7.82 -17.50 -1.36
N PRO A 109 6.80 -18.31 -1.07
CA PRO A 109 5.98 -18.95 -2.08
C PRO A 109 5.24 -17.93 -2.95
N GLY A 110 4.96 -18.32 -4.19
CA GLY A 110 4.02 -17.62 -5.06
C GLY A 110 2.57 -17.90 -4.65
N ALA A 111 1.62 -17.19 -5.28
CA ALA A 111 0.20 -17.43 -5.08
C ALA A 111 -0.59 -17.18 -6.37
N GLY A 112 -1.57 -18.04 -6.68
CA GLY A 112 -2.28 -17.98 -7.94
C GLY A 112 -1.33 -18.13 -9.12
N ASN A 113 -1.35 -17.16 -10.05
CA ASN A 113 -0.46 -17.13 -11.21
C ASN A 113 0.84 -16.34 -10.95
N LEU A 114 1.01 -15.78 -9.76
CA LEU A 114 2.20 -15.02 -9.40
C LEU A 114 3.33 -15.96 -8.96
N PRO A 115 4.55 -15.77 -9.48
CA PRO A 115 5.71 -16.55 -9.07
C PRO A 115 6.09 -16.30 -7.62
N ALA A 116 6.95 -17.16 -7.11
CA ALA A 116 7.61 -16.97 -5.82
C ALA A 116 8.44 -15.68 -5.80
N THR A 117 8.61 -15.14 -4.59
CA THR A 117 9.32 -13.88 -4.34
C THR A 117 10.66 -14.15 -3.66
N GLN A 118 11.72 -13.59 -4.19
CA GLN A 118 12.97 -13.49 -3.48
C GLN A 118 12.94 -12.24 -2.60
N VAL A 119 13.11 -12.43 -1.30
CA VAL A 119 13.23 -11.35 -0.31
C VAL A 119 14.68 -11.28 0.15
N VAL A 120 15.31 -10.14 -0.07
CA VAL A 120 16.66 -9.84 0.39
C VAL A 120 16.57 -8.79 1.48
N VAL A 121 17.16 -9.05 2.64
CA VAL A 121 17.28 -8.06 3.71
C VAL A 121 18.76 -7.79 3.97
N ILE A 122 19.11 -6.50 3.91
CA ILE A 122 20.41 -5.99 4.33
C ILE A 122 20.18 -5.20 5.61
N SER A 123 20.83 -5.60 6.69
CA SER A 123 20.60 -5.01 8.00
C SER A 123 21.88 -4.59 8.69
N VAL A 124 21.80 -3.52 9.48
CA VAL A 124 22.86 -3.03 10.35
C VAL A 124 22.33 -2.91 11.78
N GLY A 125 23.07 -3.46 12.74
CA GLY A 125 22.74 -3.35 14.16
C GLY A 125 21.53 -4.17 14.63
N ILE A 126 21.03 -5.12 13.80
CA ILE A 126 19.91 -6.00 14.14
C ILE A 126 20.44 -7.40 14.46
N PRO A 127 20.17 -7.95 15.66
CA PRO A 127 20.56 -9.31 16.03
C PRO A 127 19.93 -10.37 15.11
N ARG A 128 20.66 -11.46 14.86
CA ARG A 128 20.18 -12.54 13.98
C ARG A 128 18.84 -13.14 14.41
N ALA A 129 18.59 -13.24 15.73
CA ALA A 129 17.31 -13.72 16.23
C ALA A 129 16.14 -12.83 15.81
N GLN A 130 16.32 -11.50 15.81
CA GLN A 130 15.30 -10.54 15.34
C GLN A 130 15.11 -10.60 13.83
N LEU A 131 16.18 -10.84 13.06
CA LEU A 131 16.06 -11.07 11.61
C LEU A 131 15.29 -12.36 11.31
N ASN A 132 15.51 -13.42 12.05
CA ASN A 132 14.76 -14.67 11.89
C ASN A 132 13.27 -14.46 12.19
N LEU A 133 12.92 -13.69 13.23
CA LEU A 133 11.55 -13.32 13.52
C LEU A 133 10.95 -12.48 12.39
N LEU A 134 11.69 -11.52 11.84
CA LEU A 134 11.24 -10.73 10.69
C LEU A 134 10.88 -11.64 9.52
N PHE A 135 11.74 -12.59 9.17
CA PHE A 135 11.48 -13.51 8.04
C PHE A 135 10.31 -14.47 8.29
N SER A 136 10.12 -14.94 9.53
CA SER A 136 8.97 -15.78 9.88
C SER A 136 7.65 -15.01 9.90
N HIS A 137 7.69 -13.69 10.05
CA HIS A 137 6.54 -12.79 10.11
C HIS A 137 6.33 -11.97 8.82
N LEU A 138 6.83 -12.46 7.69
CA LEU A 138 6.50 -11.91 6.38
C LEU A 138 5.12 -12.41 5.95
N VAL A 139 4.17 -11.50 5.83
CA VAL A 139 2.76 -11.76 5.47
C VAL A 139 2.53 -11.43 4.01
N PRO A 140 2.00 -12.35 3.17
CA PRO A 140 1.68 -12.05 1.78
C PRO A 140 0.56 -11.00 1.69
N ARG A 141 0.71 -10.08 0.75
CA ARG A 141 -0.30 -9.07 0.41
C ARG A 141 -1.01 -9.36 -0.90
N TYR A 142 -0.82 -10.58 -1.39
CA TYR A 142 -1.54 -11.07 -2.56
C TYR A 142 -3.03 -11.21 -2.24
N THR A 143 -3.84 -10.53 -3.01
CA THR A 143 -5.28 -10.75 -3.09
C THR A 143 -5.53 -11.63 -4.32
N ALA A 144 -6.23 -12.75 -4.14
CA ALA A 144 -6.49 -13.68 -5.25
C ALA A 144 -7.16 -12.96 -6.44
N PRO A 145 -6.87 -13.37 -7.70
CA PRO A 145 -7.59 -12.85 -8.86
C PRO A 145 -9.09 -13.06 -8.68
N GLY A 146 -9.83 -12.00 -8.51
CA GLY A 146 -11.26 -12.01 -8.11
C GLY A 146 -11.56 -10.88 -7.14
N SER A 147 -10.65 -10.46 -6.28
CA SER A 147 -10.68 -9.16 -5.63
C SER A 147 -9.84 -8.19 -6.47
N LYS A 148 -10.35 -7.78 -7.62
CA LYS A 148 -9.88 -6.55 -8.24
C LYS A 148 -10.05 -5.48 -7.19
N VAL A 149 -8.96 -4.87 -6.72
CA VAL A 149 -9.04 -3.53 -6.12
C VAL A 149 -9.49 -2.64 -7.27
N VAL A 150 -10.79 -2.53 -7.40
CA VAL A 150 -11.38 -1.65 -8.38
C VAL A 150 -11.27 -0.26 -7.77
N SER A 151 -10.63 0.65 -8.47
CA SER A 151 -10.53 2.04 -8.02
C SER A 151 -11.93 2.55 -7.65
N PRO A 152 -12.10 3.17 -6.48
CA PRO A 152 -13.38 3.74 -6.09
C PRO A 152 -13.80 4.80 -7.13
N ILE A 153 -15.09 4.89 -7.37
CA ILE A 153 -15.68 5.98 -8.16
C ILE A 153 -15.84 7.16 -7.21
N LEU A 154 -15.03 8.19 -7.40
CA LEU A 154 -15.08 9.41 -6.60
C LEU A 154 -16.16 10.33 -7.12
N VAL A 155 -17.07 10.75 -6.25
CA VAL A 155 -18.23 11.58 -6.62
C VAL A 155 -18.41 12.71 -5.62
N ASP A 156 -18.56 13.93 -6.09
CA ASP A 156 -19.13 15.02 -5.32
C ASP A 156 -20.66 14.99 -5.47
N PRO A 157 -21.42 14.60 -4.42
CA PRO A 157 -22.87 14.46 -4.52
C PRO A 157 -23.61 15.79 -4.60
N THR A 158 -22.92 16.91 -4.42
CA THR A 158 -23.51 18.24 -4.62
C THR A 158 -23.61 18.58 -6.11
N ILE A 159 -22.72 18.03 -6.93
CA ILE A 159 -22.60 18.26 -8.37
C ILE A 159 -23.23 17.11 -9.15
N VAL A 160 -22.83 15.87 -8.88
CA VAL A 160 -23.28 14.66 -9.58
C VAL A 160 -24.36 13.98 -8.74
N LYS A 161 -25.50 13.65 -9.36
CA LYS A 161 -26.67 13.09 -8.67
C LYS A 161 -26.92 11.60 -8.95
N ASP A 162 -26.08 10.98 -9.75
CA ASP A 162 -26.19 9.56 -10.06
C ASP A 162 -24.83 8.90 -10.31
N ALA A 163 -24.80 7.57 -10.18
CA ALA A 163 -23.67 6.75 -10.58
C ALA A 163 -24.15 5.40 -11.13
N THR A 164 -23.48 4.94 -12.18
CA THR A 164 -23.62 3.58 -12.69
C THR A 164 -22.33 2.83 -12.39
N VAL A 165 -22.42 1.77 -11.60
CA VAL A 165 -21.24 1.11 -11.01
C VAL A 165 -21.31 -0.41 -11.19
N ALA A 166 -20.15 -1.05 -11.36
CA ALA A 166 -20.07 -2.50 -11.31
C ALA A 166 -20.23 -3.00 -9.86
N LEU A 167 -20.69 -4.24 -9.71
CA LEU A 167 -20.86 -4.86 -8.39
C LEU A 167 -19.57 -4.88 -7.53
N THR A 168 -18.41 -4.79 -8.17
CA THR A 168 -17.10 -4.78 -7.53
C THR A 168 -16.58 -3.38 -7.17
N ASN A 169 -17.20 -2.31 -7.69
CA ASN A 169 -16.75 -0.94 -7.46
C ASN A 169 -17.46 -0.34 -6.24
N VAL A 170 -16.76 0.49 -5.50
CA VAL A 170 -17.36 1.32 -4.45
C VAL A 170 -17.50 2.75 -4.93
N VAL A 171 -18.55 3.46 -4.49
CA VAL A 171 -18.68 4.90 -4.67
C VAL A 171 -18.17 5.56 -3.40
N VAL A 172 -17.30 6.55 -3.53
CA VAL A 172 -16.78 7.35 -2.42
C VAL A 172 -17.18 8.80 -2.65
N PHE A 173 -17.88 9.38 -1.69
CA PHE A 173 -18.31 10.76 -1.78
C PHE A 173 -17.19 11.70 -1.33
N THR A 174 -16.69 12.53 -2.23
CA THR A 174 -15.69 13.57 -1.92
C THR A 174 -16.40 14.79 -1.34
N VAL A 175 -16.49 14.83 -0.01
CA VAL A 175 -17.29 15.82 0.71
C VAL A 175 -16.50 16.45 1.86
N PRO A 176 -16.79 17.70 2.24
CA PRO A 176 -16.29 18.29 3.49
C PRO A 176 -16.94 17.59 4.68
N ASP A 177 -16.29 17.67 5.85
CA ASP A 177 -16.80 17.14 7.13
C ASP A 177 -17.39 15.72 7.01
N PRO A 178 -16.59 14.73 6.57
CA PRO A 178 -17.09 13.40 6.19
C PRO A 178 -17.75 12.61 7.34
N ASP A 179 -17.50 12.98 8.58
CA ASP A 179 -18.10 12.43 9.79
C ASP A 179 -19.53 12.91 10.05
N LYS A 180 -19.97 14.02 9.39
CA LYS A 180 -21.31 14.58 9.55
C LYS A 180 -22.32 14.07 8.52
N TRP A 181 -21.88 13.19 7.61
CA TRP A 181 -22.75 12.65 6.57
C TRP A 181 -23.42 11.37 7.02
N SER A 182 -24.73 11.32 6.84
CA SER A 182 -25.55 10.12 7.00
C SER A 182 -26.34 9.84 5.73
N ALA A 183 -26.92 8.64 5.62
CA ALA A 183 -27.73 8.30 4.46
C ALA A 183 -28.86 7.33 4.81
N THR A 184 -29.96 7.47 4.08
CA THR A 184 -31.05 6.50 4.00
C THR A 184 -31.06 5.88 2.60
N VAL A 185 -30.98 4.56 2.50
CA VAL A 185 -31.01 3.80 1.25
C VAL A 185 -32.41 3.23 1.08
N THR A 186 -33.04 3.50 -0.08
CA THR A 186 -34.41 3.02 -0.35
C THR A 186 -34.45 1.50 -0.48
N ASP A 187 -33.48 0.90 -1.16
CA ASP A 187 -33.30 -0.56 -1.21
C ASP A 187 -31.92 -0.94 -0.69
N PRO A 188 -31.78 -1.30 0.60
CA PRO A 188 -30.51 -1.66 1.20
C PRO A 188 -29.99 -3.03 0.73
N THR A 189 -30.73 -3.78 -0.07
CA THR A 189 -30.23 -5.02 -0.68
C THR A 189 -29.37 -4.75 -1.92
N VAL A 190 -29.51 -3.57 -2.56
CA VAL A 190 -28.76 -3.16 -3.74
C VAL A 190 -27.44 -2.52 -3.36
N VAL A 191 -27.45 -1.58 -2.42
CA VAL A 191 -26.25 -0.94 -1.88
C VAL A 191 -26.33 -0.72 -0.37
N SER A 192 -25.20 -0.72 0.32
CA SER A 192 -25.08 -0.28 1.70
C SER A 192 -24.31 1.03 1.79
N PHE A 193 -24.70 1.92 2.70
CA PHE A 193 -23.96 3.13 3.03
C PHE A 193 -22.91 2.83 4.10
N THR A 194 -21.71 3.37 3.91
CA THR A 194 -20.62 3.36 4.90
C THR A 194 -20.36 4.80 5.30
N PRO A 195 -20.50 5.18 6.59
CA PRO A 195 -20.21 6.53 7.04
C PRO A 195 -18.72 6.85 6.92
N GLY A 196 -18.41 8.10 6.70
CA GLY A 196 -17.08 8.64 6.81
C GLY A 196 -16.71 8.92 8.27
N GLY A 197 -15.49 9.38 8.51
CA GLY A 197 -15.08 9.80 9.84
C GLY A 197 -13.59 9.72 10.12
N ASN A 198 -13.22 10.21 11.29
CA ASN A 198 -11.84 10.23 11.76
C ASN A 198 -11.44 8.85 12.31
N GLN A 199 -10.35 8.30 11.79
CA GLN A 199 -9.75 7.03 12.20
C GLN A 199 -8.47 7.23 13.03
N GLY A 200 -8.29 8.41 13.61
CA GLY A 200 -7.14 8.79 14.42
C GLY A 200 -6.02 9.44 13.62
N THR A 201 -5.41 8.71 12.69
CA THR A 201 -4.30 9.21 11.86
C THR A 201 -4.74 9.68 10.47
N TYR A 202 -5.93 9.33 10.05
CA TYR A 202 -6.52 9.73 8.76
C TYR A 202 -8.04 9.83 8.86
N THR A 203 -8.64 10.50 7.90
CA THR A 203 -10.08 10.63 7.78
C THR A 203 -10.58 9.85 6.58
N THR A 204 -11.67 9.11 6.72
CA THR A 204 -12.33 8.38 5.63
C THR A 204 -13.54 9.17 5.12
N ASN A 205 -13.74 9.18 3.81
CA ASN A 205 -14.95 9.71 3.21
C ASN A 205 -16.11 8.71 3.31
N PRO A 206 -17.38 9.18 3.38
CA PRO A 206 -18.53 8.32 3.29
C PRO A 206 -18.67 7.72 1.89
N GLY A 207 -19.32 6.56 1.79
CA GLY A 207 -19.45 5.90 0.50
C GLY A 207 -20.57 4.87 0.41
N LEU A 208 -20.73 4.30 -0.79
CA LEU A 208 -21.70 3.23 -1.06
C LEU A 208 -20.97 1.98 -1.53
N LYS A 209 -21.31 0.86 -0.91
CA LYS A 209 -20.84 -0.46 -1.31
C LYS A 209 -21.97 -1.19 -2.05
N PRO A 210 -21.79 -1.53 -3.34
CA PRO A 210 -22.72 -2.38 -4.06
C PRO A 210 -22.82 -3.76 -3.43
N LEU A 211 -24.04 -4.32 -3.35
CA LEU A 211 -24.34 -5.63 -2.80
C LEU A 211 -24.97 -6.56 -3.82
N LYS A 212 -25.85 -6.00 -4.70
CA LYS A 212 -26.60 -6.73 -5.69
C LYS A 212 -26.86 -5.86 -6.91
N LYS A 213 -26.97 -6.47 -8.09
CA LYS A 213 -27.38 -5.75 -9.31
C LYS A 213 -28.79 -5.21 -9.17
N GLY A 214 -28.98 -3.96 -9.59
CA GLY A 214 -30.26 -3.27 -9.47
C GLY A 214 -30.07 -1.76 -9.41
N SER A 215 -31.15 -1.02 -9.23
CA SER A 215 -31.13 0.43 -9.05
C SER A 215 -31.82 0.80 -7.75
N THR A 216 -31.25 1.78 -7.06
CA THR A 216 -31.80 2.32 -5.81
C THR A 216 -31.52 3.80 -5.69
N THR A 217 -32.25 4.47 -4.82
CA THR A 217 -32.05 5.87 -4.45
C THR A 217 -31.48 5.94 -3.03
N VAL A 218 -30.53 6.84 -2.86
CA VAL A 218 -29.89 7.14 -1.57
C VAL A 218 -30.18 8.60 -1.23
N THR A 219 -30.78 8.86 -0.09
CA THR A 219 -30.94 10.21 0.45
C THR A 219 -29.79 10.47 1.41
N LEU A 220 -28.83 11.27 0.98
CA LEU A 220 -27.72 11.76 1.80
C LEU A 220 -28.19 12.93 2.64
N ASN A 221 -27.73 13.01 3.88
CA ASN A 221 -28.02 14.11 4.80
C ASN A 221 -26.72 14.67 5.37
N HIS A 222 -26.54 15.98 5.25
CA HIS A 222 -25.46 16.74 5.87
C HIS A 222 -26.05 17.94 6.62
N ASP A 223 -26.02 17.91 7.93
CA ASP A 223 -26.54 18.99 8.81
C ASP A 223 -27.97 19.46 8.44
N GLY A 224 -28.84 18.50 8.10
CA GLY A 224 -30.24 18.76 7.70
C GLY A 224 -30.44 19.06 6.20
N THR A 225 -29.39 19.25 5.43
CA THR A 225 -29.47 19.38 3.97
C THR A 225 -29.56 17.99 3.33
N LEU A 226 -30.64 17.75 2.59
CA LEU A 226 -30.90 16.48 1.94
C LEU A 226 -30.48 16.51 0.45
N ILE A 227 -29.74 15.49 0.02
CA ILE A 227 -29.33 15.29 -1.36
C ILE A 227 -29.80 13.91 -1.81
N THR A 228 -30.59 13.87 -2.89
CA THR A 228 -30.99 12.63 -3.52
C THR A 228 -29.92 12.18 -4.53
N PHE A 229 -29.49 10.93 -4.41
CA PHE A 229 -28.47 10.33 -5.27
C PHE A 229 -28.95 8.97 -5.79
N SER A 230 -28.93 8.76 -7.09
CA SER A 230 -29.37 7.53 -7.75
C SER A 230 -28.19 6.60 -8.02
N VAL A 231 -28.32 5.31 -7.75
CA VAL A 231 -27.27 4.30 -8.02
C VAL A 231 -27.85 3.18 -8.85
N THR A 232 -27.14 2.85 -9.94
CA THR A 232 -27.40 1.67 -10.75
C THR A 232 -26.19 0.73 -10.67
N VAL A 233 -26.40 -0.50 -10.19
CA VAL A 233 -25.40 -1.56 -10.09
C VAL A 233 -25.62 -2.58 -11.20
N TYR A 234 -24.58 -2.86 -12.03
CA TYR A 234 -24.63 -3.80 -13.17
C TYR A 234 -23.67 -4.98 -13.04
#